data_9774ecaaea4a5ecefe737087b07d82de
#
_entry.id   9774ecaaea4a5ecefe737087b07d82de
#
_cell.length_a   1.000
_cell.length_b   1.000
_cell.length_c   1.000
_cell.angle_alpha   90.00
_cell.angle_beta   90.00
_cell.angle_gamma   90.00
#
_symmetry.space_group_name_H-M   'P 1'
#
loop_
_entity.id
_entity.type
_entity.pdbx_description
1 polymer ?
#
loop_
_entity_poly.entity_id
_entity_poly.type
_entity_poly.pdbx_seq_one_letter_code
_entity_poly.pdbx_strand_id
1 'polypeptide(L)'
;YTVNIGYENYAHFGEVDDKISNDENWAKDMEPYFSDTKWETNNFYEPMIHTMPSDAGVKPVFANWMFFHKDVNLIQEKGDIFIKAWMDNGATGGTVGRLNGKDNGSYGFGVRFNNMKEYGAAQDKLNGDDFWSNHKEFLDEVEPQGMSLVRILETTWE
;
A
#
# COMPACT_ATOMS: atom_id res chain seq x y z
N TYR A 1 6.88 -1.77 12.22
CA TYR A 1 5.85 -2.73 11.78
C TYR A 1 4.64 -1.96 11.27
N THR A 2 3.95 -2.52 10.28
CA THR A 2 2.69 -1.99 9.75
C THR A 2 1.64 -3.07 9.87
N VAL A 3 0.47 -2.72 10.41
CA VAL A 3 -0.72 -3.56 10.39
C VAL A 3 -1.68 -2.96 9.39
N ASN A 4 -2.10 -3.75 8.41
CA ASN A 4 -3.11 -3.36 7.44
C ASN A 4 -4.34 -4.21 7.66
N ILE A 5 -5.49 -3.57 7.82
CA ILE A 5 -6.78 -4.24 7.97
C ILE A 5 -7.66 -3.77 6.81
N GLY A 6 -8.18 -4.74 6.05
CA GLY A 6 -9.07 -4.46 4.92
C GLY A 6 -10.54 -4.44 5.36
N TYR A 7 -11.31 -3.51 4.80
CA TYR A 7 -12.76 -3.38 5.04
C TYR A 7 -13.48 -3.20 3.71
N GLU A 8 -14.70 -3.72 3.62
CA GLU A 8 -15.52 -3.58 2.42
C GLU A 8 -16.06 -2.14 2.23
N ASN A 9 -16.36 -1.49 3.34
CA ASN A 9 -16.85 -0.12 3.40
C ASN A 9 -16.75 0.44 4.83
N TYR A 10 -17.09 1.70 5.03
CA TYR A 10 -17.01 2.35 6.36
C TYR A 10 -17.97 1.76 7.40
N ALA A 11 -19.12 1.23 7.00
CA ALA A 11 -20.02 0.55 7.94
C ALA A 11 -19.37 -0.75 8.45
N HIS A 12 -18.80 -1.55 7.55
CA HIS A 12 -18.04 -2.75 7.92
C HIS A 12 -16.83 -2.41 8.80
N PHE A 13 -16.12 -1.31 8.52
CA PHE A 13 -15.08 -0.80 9.43
C PHE A 13 -15.63 -0.58 10.84
N GLY A 14 -16.76 0.15 10.97
CA GLY A 14 -17.37 0.43 12.27
C GLY A 14 -17.77 -0.85 13.02
N GLU A 15 -18.37 -1.82 12.32
CA GLU A 15 -18.73 -3.12 12.92
C GLU A 15 -17.52 -3.92 13.41
N VAL A 16 -16.43 -3.89 12.66
CA VAL A 16 -15.18 -4.59 13.04
C VAL A 16 -14.51 -3.87 14.20
N ASP A 17 -14.45 -2.54 14.16
CA ASP A 17 -13.87 -1.71 15.24
C ASP A 17 -14.63 -1.90 16.54
N ASP A 18 -15.97 -1.92 16.50
CA ASP A 18 -16.82 -2.20 17.67
C ASP A 18 -16.56 -3.60 18.23
N LYS A 19 -16.40 -4.62 17.37
CA LYS A 19 -16.09 -5.98 17.81
C LYS A 19 -14.72 -6.06 18.48
N ILE A 20 -13.70 -5.48 17.85
CA ILE A 20 -12.33 -5.44 18.39
C ILE A 20 -12.30 -4.69 19.72
N SER A 21 -12.95 -3.55 19.80
CA SER A 21 -12.95 -2.70 21.02
C SER A 21 -13.68 -3.35 22.19
N ASN A 22 -14.63 -4.25 21.92
CA ASN A 22 -15.39 -4.97 22.93
C ASN A 22 -14.87 -6.40 23.23
N ASP A 23 -13.82 -6.84 22.52
CA ASP A 23 -13.23 -8.17 22.73
C ASP A 23 -12.09 -8.07 23.76
N GLU A 24 -12.38 -8.54 24.98
CA GLU A 24 -11.39 -8.57 26.07
C GLU A 24 -10.17 -9.46 25.75
N ASN A 25 -10.32 -10.44 24.88
CA ASN A 25 -9.22 -11.32 24.47
C ASN A 25 -8.32 -10.64 23.46
N TRP A 26 -8.87 -9.83 22.54
CA TRP A 26 -8.10 -9.10 21.55
C TRP A 26 -6.97 -8.28 22.17
N ALA A 27 -7.30 -7.44 23.16
CA ALA A 27 -6.31 -6.62 23.83
C ALA A 27 -5.20 -7.46 24.48
N LYS A 28 -5.57 -8.58 25.12
CA LYS A 28 -4.63 -9.50 25.76
C LYS A 28 -3.76 -10.24 24.75
N ASP A 29 -4.34 -10.71 23.65
CA ASP A 29 -3.63 -11.47 22.64
C ASP A 29 -2.68 -10.58 21.82
N MET A 30 -3.03 -9.30 21.68
CA MET A 30 -2.21 -8.32 20.97
C MET A 30 -1.17 -7.62 21.86
N GLU A 31 -1.28 -7.69 23.19
CA GLU A 31 -0.33 -7.09 24.11
C GLU A 31 1.14 -7.44 23.83
N PRO A 32 1.51 -8.71 23.56
CA PRO A 32 2.89 -9.07 23.26
C PRO A 32 3.47 -8.39 22.00
N TYR A 33 2.60 -7.98 21.08
CA TYR A 33 2.98 -7.33 19.84
C TYR A 33 3.04 -5.81 19.95
N PHE A 34 2.31 -5.22 20.91
CA PHE A 34 2.12 -3.78 21.01
C PHE A 34 2.66 -3.16 22.31
N SER A 35 3.06 -3.96 23.31
CA SER A 35 3.55 -3.46 24.60
C SER A 35 4.69 -2.46 24.46
N ASP A 36 5.58 -2.67 23.50
CA ASP A 36 6.74 -1.82 23.21
C ASP A 36 6.57 -0.97 21.96
N THR A 37 5.35 -0.91 21.39
CA THR A 37 5.09 -0.25 20.12
C THR A 37 4.46 1.13 20.33
N LYS A 38 5.08 2.16 19.78
CA LYS A 38 4.50 3.49 19.70
C LYS A 38 3.73 3.63 18.38
N TRP A 39 2.43 3.87 18.48
CA TRP A 39 1.62 4.19 17.30
C TRP A 39 2.02 5.55 16.74
N GLU A 40 2.51 5.58 15.51
CA GLU A 40 2.93 6.82 14.86
C GLU A 40 1.84 7.41 13.98
N THR A 41 1.10 6.55 13.24
CA THR A 41 0.08 7.01 12.30
C THR A 41 -1.10 6.05 12.23
N ASN A 42 -2.28 6.61 11.99
CA ASN A 42 -3.49 5.88 11.61
C ASN A 42 -4.00 6.50 10.31
N ASN A 43 -3.94 5.75 9.21
CA ASN A 43 -4.47 6.16 7.93
C ASN A 43 -5.46 5.12 7.43
N PHE A 44 -6.58 5.59 6.88
CA PHE A 44 -7.45 4.78 6.06
C PHE A 44 -7.00 4.87 4.61
N TYR A 45 -6.86 3.74 3.97
CA TYR A 45 -6.54 3.65 2.56
C TYR A 45 -7.82 3.35 1.78
N GLU A 46 -8.24 4.30 0.94
CA GLU A 46 -9.35 4.16 0.02
C GLU A 46 -8.81 3.84 -1.37
N PRO A 47 -8.91 2.58 -1.85
CA PRO A 47 -8.37 2.22 -3.14
C PRO A 47 -9.15 2.87 -4.28
N MET A 48 -8.43 3.50 -5.20
CA MET A 48 -8.95 4.03 -6.47
C MET A 48 -8.71 3.03 -7.60
N ILE A 49 -7.57 2.34 -7.56
CA ILE A 49 -7.16 1.26 -8.45
C ILE A 49 -6.66 0.12 -7.56
N HIS A 50 -7.14 -1.08 -7.80
CA HIS A 50 -6.74 -2.23 -7.00
C HIS A 50 -6.70 -3.50 -7.86
N THR A 51 -5.50 -4.01 -8.08
CA THR A 51 -5.23 -5.23 -8.85
C THR A 51 -4.45 -6.26 -8.04
N MET A 52 -4.64 -6.25 -6.71
CA MET A 52 -3.95 -7.18 -5.83
C MET A 52 -4.58 -8.57 -5.90
N PRO A 53 -3.76 -9.64 -5.99
CA PRO A 53 -4.27 -10.99 -5.88
C PRO A 53 -4.76 -11.26 -4.45
N SER A 54 -5.77 -12.13 -4.34
CA SER A 54 -6.39 -12.54 -3.08
C SER A 54 -5.73 -13.75 -2.44
N ASP A 55 -4.57 -14.19 -2.93
CA ASP A 55 -3.95 -15.44 -2.51
C ASP A 55 -3.32 -15.33 -1.11
N ALA A 56 -3.82 -16.16 -0.22
CA ALA A 56 -3.23 -16.42 1.08
C ALA A 56 -1.99 -17.31 0.95
N GLY A 57 -1.04 -17.18 1.86
CA GLY A 57 0.07 -18.16 2.02
C GLY A 57 1.40 -17.77 1.36
N VAL A 58 1.47 -16.73 0.58
CA VAL A 58 2.74 -16.16 0.10
C VAL A 58 3.19 -15.06 1.08
N LYS A 59 4.50 -14.98 1.34
CA LYS A 59 5.08 -13.88 2.14
C LYS A 59 5.60 -12.78 1.20
N PRO A 60 4.71 -11.97 0.61
CA PRO A 60 5.09 -11.02 -0.41
C PRO A 60 5.89 -9.86 0.14
N VAL A 61 6.58 -9.21 -0.76
CA VAL A 61 7.17 -7.89 -0.55
C VAL A 61 6.21 -6.85 -1.12
N PHE A 62 6.02 -5.78 -0.38
CA PHE A 62 5.18 -4.66 -0.77
C PHE A 62 6.00 -3.38 -0.74
N ALA A 63 6.14 -2.73 -1.88
CA ALA A 63 6.76 -1.41 -1.97
C ALA A 63 5.66 -0.36 -2.07
N ASN A 64 5.69 0.60 -1.15
CA ASN A 64 4.71 1.66 -1.06
C ASN A 64 5.40 3.02 -1.14
N TRP A 65 4.82 3.93 -1.90
CA TRP A 65 5.17 5.33 -1.96
C TRP A 65 3.99 6.16 -1.52
N MET A 66 4.21 7.11 -0.62
CA MET A 66 3.24 8.12 -0.23
C MET A 66 3.61 9.44 -0.88
N PHE A 67 2.63 10.13 -1.41
CA PHE A 67 2.84 11.38 -2.14
C PHE A 67 1.59 12.25 -2.10
N PHE A 68 1.78 13.54 -2.39
CA PHE A 68 0.70 14.48 -2.63
C PHE A 68 0.70 14.93 -4.10
N HIS A 69 -0.49 15.11 -4.64
CA HIS A 69 -0.73 15.75 -5.94
C HIS A 69 -2.14 16.34 -5.96
N LYS A 70 -2.27 17.53 -6.56
CA LYS A 70 -3.54 18.27 -6.57
C LYS A 70 -4.60 17.71 -7.53
N ASP A 71 -4.18 17.01 -8.58
CA ASP A 71 -5.07 16.50 -9.64
C ASP A 71 -5.31 15.00 -9.48
N VAL A 72 -6.51 14.66 -8.99
CA VAL A 72 -6.93 13.28 -8.75
C VAL A 72 -7.11 12.48 -10.05
N ASN A 73 -7.52 13.14 -11.15
CA ASN A 73 -7.72 12.44 -12.42
C ASN A 73 -6.38 12.02 -13.03
N LEU A 74 -5.38 12.91 -12.92
CA LEU A 74 -4.04 12.59 -13.37
C LEU A 74 -3.40 11.46 -12.56
N ILE A 75 -3.65 11.42 -11.24
CA ILE A 75 -3.21 10.32 -10.39
C ILE A 75 -3.82 8.99 -10.82
N GLN A 76 -5.11 8.98 -11.15
CA GLN A 76 -5.76 7.76 -11.61
C GLN A 76 -5.20 7.30 -12.96
N GLU A 77 -5.06 8.21 -13.93
CA GLU A 77 -4.45 7.91 -15.23
C GLU A 77 -3.02 7.38 -15.09
N LYS A 78 -2.17 8.08 -14.35
CA LYS A 78 -0.76 7.68 -14.16
C LYS A 78 -0.64 6.43 -13.30
N GLY A 79 -1.53 6.25 -12.33
CA GLY A 79 -1.60 5.05 -11.50
C GLY A 79 -1.78 3.78 -12.31
N ASP A 80 -2.71 3.78 -13.27
CA ASP A 80 -2.92 2.65 -14.19
C ASP A 80 -1.66 2.35 -15.00
N ILE A 81 -1.04 3.39 -15.57
CA ILE A 81 0.18 3.24 -16.37
C ILE A 81 1.32 2.68 -15.53
N PHE A 82 1.51 3.20 -14.32
CA PHE A 82 2.60 2.77 -13.43
C PHE A 82 2.38 1.35 -12.90
N ILE A 83 1.16 1.01 -12.45
CA ILE A 83 0.83 -0.36 -12.04
C ILE A 83 1.11 -1.33 -13.18
N LYS A 84 0.65 -1.00 -14.40
CA LYS A 84 0.90 -1.84 -15.57
C LYS A 84 2.40 -2.00 -15.84
N ALA A 85 3.18 -0.94 -15.80
CA ALA A 85 4.62 -1.02 -16.04
C ALA A 85 5.32 -1.92 -15.00
N TRP A 86 4.95 -1.82 -13.72
CA TRP A 86 5.48 -2.70 -12.70
C TRP A 86 5.04 -4.16 -12.90
N MET A 87 3.78 -4.41 -13.28
CA MET A 87 3.28 -5.76 -13.56
C MET A 87 3.95 -6.38 -14.78
N ASP A 88 4.17 -5.62 -15.84
CA ASP A 88 4.92 -6.06 -17.03
C ASP A 88 6.39 -6.43 -16.70
N ASN A 89 6.90 -5.95 -15.55
CA ASN A 89 8.23 -6.24 -15.03
C ASN A 89 8.23 -7.18 -13.81
N GLY A 90 7.13 -7.87 -13.55
CA GLY A 90 7.09 -8.98 -12.59
C GLY A 90 6.39 -8.69 -11.26
N ALA A 91 5.80 -7.50 -11.07
CA ALA A 91 4.89 -7.28 -9.96
C ALA A 91 3.66 -8.19 -10.09
N THR A 92 3.18 -8.73 -8.98
CA THR A 92 2.01 -9.61 -8.94
C THR A 92 0.71 -8.84 -8.72
N GLY A 93 0.80 -7.56 -8.44
CA GLY A 93 -0.33 -6.65 -8.30
C GLY A 93 0.12 -5.24 -7.95
N GLY A 94 -0.81 -4.32 -8.03
CA GLY A 94 -0.59 -2.93 -7.68
C GLY A 94 -1.86 -2.24 -7.18
N THR A 95 -1.68 -1.13 -6.51
CA THR A 95 -2.78 -0.33 -5.99
C THR A 95 -2.41 1.15 -5.96
N VAL A 96 -3.39 1.99 -6.22
CA VAL A 96 -3.33 3.44 -5.97
C VAL A 96 -4.57 3.80 -5.18
N GLY A 97 -4.42 4.60 -4.15
CA GLY A 97 -5.55 5.03 -3.35
C GLY A 97 -5.29 6.30 -2.57
N ARG A 98 -6.36 6.84 -2.04
CA ARG A 98 -6.33 8.03 -1.19
C ARG A 98 -6.05 7.63 0.25
N LEU A 99 -5.21 8.42 0.92
CA LEU A 99 -5.00 8.31 2.35
C LEU A 99 -5.92 9.30 3.09
N ASN A 100 -6.68 8.79 4.03
CA ASN A 100 -7.54 9.57 4.90
C ASN A 100 -7.10 9.34 6.35
N GLY A 101 -7.03 10.39 7.14
CA GLY A 101 -6.52 10.33 8.51
C GLY A 101 -5.45 11.38 8.74
N LYS A 102 -4.31 11.01 9.33
CA LYS A 102 -3.21 11.96 9.59
C LYS A 102 -2.66 12.58 8.29
N ASP A 103 -2.54 11.76 7.25
CA ASP A 103 -1.99 12.18 5.94
C ASP A 103 -3.12 12.47 4.94
N ASN A 104 -4.22 13.06 5.44
CA ASN A 104 -5.40 13.38 4.65
C ASN A 104 -5.05 14.25 3.43
N GLY A 105 -5.53 13.83 2.26
CA GLY A 105 -5.25 14.49 0.97
C GLY A 105 -4.02 13.93 0.25
N SER A 106 -3.27 13.01 0.88
CA SER A 106 -2.18 12.29 0.24
C SER A 106 -2.69 11.04 -0.46
N TYR A 107 -1.82 10.49 -1.30
CA TYR A 107 -2.06 9.25 -2.04
C TYR A 107 -1.00 8.22 -1.71
N GLY A 108 -1.40 6.96 -1.76
CA GLY A 108 -0.49 5.82 -1.71
C GLY A 108 -0.45 5.13 -3.07
N PHE A 109 0.75 4.82 -3.55
CA PHE A 109 0.99 3.91 -4.66
C PHE A 109 1.72 2.69 -4.11
N GLY A 110 1.23 1.50 -4.40
CA GLY A 110 1.84 0.27 -3.91
C GLY A 110 1.92 -0.79 -4.98
N VAL A 111 3.01 -1.57 -4.97
CA VAL A 111 3.19 -2.75 -5.82
C VAL A 111 3.64 -3.94 -5.01
N ARG A 112 3.21 -5.13 -5.40
CA ARG A 112 3.44 -6.40 -4.72
C ARG A 112 4.32 -7.31 -5.56
N PHE A 113 5.26 -7.98 -4.89
CA PHE A 113 6.14 -9.00 -5.47
C PHE A 113 6.16 -10.24 -4.59
N ASN A 114 6.49 -11.41 -5.16
CA ASN A 114 6.64 -12.62 -4.36
C ASN A 114 7.88 -12.57 -3.44
N ASN A 115 8.91 -11.83 -3.82
CA ASN A 115 10.15 -11.71 -3.06
C ASN A 115 10.96 -10.47 -3.45
N MET A 116 11.98 -10.17 -2.64
CA MET A 116 12.88 -9.02 -2.83
C MET A 116 13.70 -9.08 -4.14
N LYS A 117 14.03 -10.27 -4.62
CA LYS A 117 14.81 -10.44 -5.86
C LYS A 117 13.99 -9.98 -7.07
N GLU A 118 12.70 -10.35 -7.11
CA GLU A 118 11.79 -9.92 -8.18
C GLU A 118 11.56 -8.41 -8.15
N TYR A 119 11.38 -7.83 -6.95
CA TYR A 119 11.31 -6.37 -6.79
C TYR A 119 12.56 -5.68 -7.33
N GLY A 120 13.75 -6.12 -6.91
CA GLY A 120 15.01 -5.54 -7.37
C GLY A 120 15.18 -5.64 -8.89
N ALA A 121 14.86 -6.80 -9.48
CA ALA A 121 14.95 -6.98 -10.93
C ALA A 121 13.98 -6.07 -11.71
N ALA A 122 12.77 -5.87 -11.20
CA ALA A 122 11.81 -4.94 -11.81
C ALA A 122 12.28 -3.48 -11.70
N GLN A 123 12.82 -3.10 -10.54
CA GLN A 123 13.38 -1.76 -10.32
C GLN A 123 14.55 -1.48 -11.28
N ASP A 124 15.46 -2.43 -11.43
CA ASP A 124 16.61 -2.30 -12.33
C ASP A 124 16.16 -2.12 -13.79
N LYS A 125 15.16 -2.88 -14.24
CA LYS A 125 14.59 -2.72 -15.58
C LYS A 125 13.96 -1.36 -15.79
N LEU A 126 13.07 -0.93 -14.89
CA LEU A 126 12.42 0.38 -14.98
C LEU A 126 13.41 1.54 -14.92
N ASN A 127 14.51 1.39 -14.19
CA ASN A 127 15.59 2.38 -14.14
C ASN A 127 16.47 2.36 -15.40
N GLY A 128 16.59 1.22 -16.06
CA GLY A 128 17.34 1.06 -17.32
C GLY A 128 16.59 1.51 -18.57
N ASP A 129 15.27 1.61 -18.47
CA ASP A 129 14.39 2.04 -19.56
C ASP A 129 14.11 3.55 -19.46
N ASP A 130 13.59 4.14 -20.55
CA ASP A 130 13.16 5.53 -20.57
C ASP A 130 11.85 5.79 -19.82
N PHE A 131 11.37 4.80 -19.06
CA PHE A 131 10.07 4.88 -18.38
C PHE A 131 9.95 6.11 -17.49
N TRP A 132 10.89 6.32 -16.60
CA TRP A 132 10.84 7.47 -15.67
C TRP A 132 11.01 8.81 -16.36
N SER A 133 11.87 8.88 -17.39
CA SER A 133 12.07 10.10 -18.17
C SER A 133 10.83 10.47 -18.99
N ASN A 134 10.11 9.49 -19.51
CA ASN A 134 8.84 9.68 -20.22
C ASN A 134 7.70 10.18 -19.33
N HIS A 135 7.83 10.04 -18.01
CA HIS A 135 6.84 10.50 -17.03
C HIS A 135 7.36 11.62 -16.13
N LYS A 136 8.48 12.23 -16.52
CA LYS A 136 9.17 13.23 -15.71
C LYS A 136 8.29 14.43 -15.34
N GLU A 137 7.48 14.94 -16.27
CA GLU A 137 6.59 16.07 -16.02
C GLU A 137 5.64 15.79 -14.85
N PHE A 138 4.98 14.64 -14.82
CA PHE A 138 4.15 14.21 -13.70
C PHE A 138 4.95 14.03 -12.42
N LEU A 139 6.11 13.38 -12.50
CA LEU A 139 6.95 13.12 -11.33
C LEU A 139 7.52 14.39 -10.70
N ASP A 140 7.78 15.41 -11.50
CA ASP A 140 8.24 16.74 -11.02
C ASP A 140 7.11 17.52 -10.28
N GLU A 141 5.84 17.21 -10.55
CA GLU A 141 4.69 17.80 -9.85
C GLU A 141 4.30 17.02 -8.58
N VAL A 142 4.78 15.79 -8.42
CA VAL A 142 4.53 14.96 -7.23
C VAL A 142 5.35 15.47 -6.06
N GLU A 143 4.68 15.67 -4.93
CA GLU A 143 5.35 15.96 -3.65
C GLU A 143 5.53 14.65 -2.87
N PRO A 144 6.74 14.05 -2.85
CA PRO A 144 6.97 12.80 -2.15
C PRO A 144 6.87 13.00 -0.62
N GLN A 145 6.15 12.10 0.05
CA GLN A 145 5.96 12.15 1.50
C GLN A 145 6.61 10.97 2.22
N GLY A 146 6.92 9.91 1.50
CA GLY A 146 7.63 8.78 2.05
C GLY A 146 7.61 7.56 1.15
N MET A 147 8.49 6.62 1.47
CA MET A 147 8.55 5.30 0.86
C MET A 147 8.73 4.26 1.96
N SER A 148 8.04 3.15 1.82
CA SER A 148 8.27 1.96 2.66
C SER A 148 8.39 0.71 1.81
N LEU A 149 9.28 -0.18 2.24
CA LEU A 149 9.43 -1.51 1.68
C LEU A 149 9.15 -2.52 2.79
N VAL A 150 8.05 -3.23 2.66
CA VAL A 150 7.52 -4.10 3.70
C VAL A 150 7.53 -5.54 3.21
N ARG A 151 8.03 -6.44 4.04
CA ARG A 151 7.84 -7.88 3.86
C ARG A 151 6.67 -8.32 4.74
N ILE A 152 5.64 -8.90 4.13
CA ILE A 152 4.54 -9.50 4.88
C ILE A 152 5.03 -10.82 5.45
N LEU A 153 5.05 -10.93 6.77
CA LEU A 153 5.53 -12.13 7.47
C LEU A 153 4.41 -13.13 7.67
N GLU A 154 3.20 -12.65 7.85
CA GLU A 154 2.02 -13.45 8.10
C GLU A 154 0.77 -12.78 7.52
N THR A 155 -0.12 -13.55 6.94
CA THR A 155 -1.44 -13.10 6.49
C THR A 155 -2.49 -14.02 7.11
N THR A 156 -3.50 -13.44 7.71
CA THR A 156 -4.63 -14.15 8.33
C THR A 156 -5.91 -14.06 7.48
N TRP A 157 -5.75 -13.88 6.18
CA TRP A 157 -6.89 -13.88 5.26
C TRP A 157 -7.36 -15.32 5.03
N GLU A 158 -8.55 -15.64 5.44
CA GLU A 158 -9.32 -16.80 5.01
C GLU A 158 -10.28 -16.40 3.88
#